data_29309b6acfd79b389eba14bbf8b970c1
#
_entry.id   29309b6acfd79b389eba14bbf8b970c1
#
_cell.length_a   1.000
_cell.length_b   1.000
_cell.length_c   1.000
_cell.angle_alpha   90.00
_cell.angle_beta   90.00
_cell.angle_gamma   90.00
#
_symmetry.space_group_name_H-M   'P 1'
#
loop_
_entity.id
_entity.type
_entity.pdbx_description
1 polymer ?
#
loop_
_entity_poly.entity_id
_entity_poly.type
_entity_poly.pdbx_seq_one_letter_code
_entity_poly.pdbx_strand_id
1 'polypeptide(L)'
;MTDLRELPSQPLAVEPAHVGLMVKASVQAFGDRPATRVLVGKRWVVASYRELDARAMQIAAALMYSGVEKGDRVGFYSRNRPEWTQVDLACQFIGAVSVPIYATDTVDEVVHIANDCGMVVAFAGRADEAERMGQASERIPSLRRVISFDSCPRTDVTWLEYFAPSDRPVPEQVVSRINARLNKASGDDLFSIIYTSGTTGAPKGVKLAHRAIMSELGALHRSFPISTRDHSLCFLPLSHALERGWTCYLWAHGCMNTYVVDTRNVGEMMRRARPTLMVAAPKLFETVLAEVHKASAVTPRRKRILQWAVSVGQHLQFDYRQGRKPLLFWRAQLPLADRLVLRKIREAMGGQKTMLVSGGAPLRRETELFFGAAGLQILNGYGMTEAAPLISYNTHSAYRVGSMGRVMPGGRIKLGDKHEILYQGPNVMDGYWDNEEATREAFLTDDEGTWLRTGDVGRIDRRGFLFVTDRLKDIIVTEGGKNISPQPIEELLQSDPMFEHVVVLGDNRPFLTLLVQPSMANLQKLAEALHIDYGHVSELFNNQNILDEIKKSAEALTKNLPKYQQVRDLRMSSEGFSIANGLLTPTLKVKRREVERRFRGLIDEMYTKIGLHHDPKSASGRDPK
;
A
#
# COMPACT_ATOMS: atom_id res chain seq x y z
N MET A 1 -23.83 -12.09 17.61
CA MET A 1 -24.68 -11.01 17.13
C MET A 1 -24.56 -9.93 18.19
N THR A 2 -23.71 -8.95 17.95
CA THR A 2 -23.58 -7.77 18.81
C THR A 2 -24.73 -6.85 18.44
N ASP A 3 -25.49 -6.46 19.45
CA ASP A 3 -26.67 -5.60 19.30
C ASP A 3 -26.24 -4.24 18.75
N LEU A 4 -26.66 -3.93 17.53
CA LEU A 4 -26.33 -2.70 16.81
C LEU A 4 -27.05 -1.44 17.36
N ARG A 5 -27.74 -1.57 18.49
CA ARG A 5 -28.60 -0.51 19.03
C ARG A 5 -27.94 0.43 20.02
N GLU A 6 -26.66 0.20 20.39
CA GLU A 6 -25.92 1.08 21.31
C GLU A 6 -24.60 1.59 20.74
N LEU A 7 -24.60 2.06 19.50
CA LEU A 7 -23.54 2.93 19.02
C LEU A 7 -23.81 4.33 19.61
N PRO A 8 -22.84 4.93 20.34
CA PRO A 8 -22.98 6.31 20.70
C PRO A 8 -23.09 7.12 19.42
N SER A 9 -24.26 7.69 19.20
CA SER A 9 -24.59 8.62 18.10
C SER A 9 -23.89 9.95 18.36
N GLN A 10 -22.58 10.01 18.18
CA GLN A 10 -21.93 11.27 17.83
C GLN A 10 -21.40 11.11 16.42
N PRO A 11 -22.10 11.73 15.44
CA PRO A 11 -21.54 11.83 14.13
C PRO A 11 -20.19 12.54 14.26
N LEU A 12 -19.19 12.08 13.52
CA LEU A 12 -18.23 13.04 12.99
C LEU A 12 -19.05 14.24 12.59
N ALA A 13 -18.74 15.40 13.15
CA ALA A 13 -19.19 16.62 12.51
C ALA A 13 -18.63 16.53 11.08
N VAL A 14 -19.49 16.27 10.10
CA VAL A 14 -19.13 16.24 8.68
C VAL A 14 -18.70 17.66 8.26
N GLU A 15 -18.79 18.58 9.15
CA GLU A 15 -18.27 19.94 9.17
C GLU A 15 -17.44 20.09 10.46
N PRO A 16 -16.14 20.08 10.31
CA PRO A 16 -15.35 20.99 9.47
C PRO A 16 -14.68 20.29 8.29
N ALA A 17 -14.64 20.95 7.16
CA ALA A 17 -13.96 20.49 5.95
C ALA A 17 -12.42 20.47 6.07
N HIS A 18 -11.87 20.45 7.30
CA HIS A 18 -10.44 20.61 7.58
C HIS A 18 -9.97 19.63 8.67
N VAL A 19 -8.91 18.87 8.38
CA VAL A 19 -8.39 17.82 9.27
C VAL A 19 -7.99 18.35 10.66
N GLY A 20 -7.33 19.51 10.73
CA GLY A 20 -6.95 20.11 12.00
C GLY A 20 -8.15 20.45 12.89
N LEU A 21 -9.24 20.97 12.31
CA LEU A 21 -10.49 21.23 13.04
C LEU A 21 -11.16 19.93 13.48
N MET A 22 -11.18 18.90 12.64
CA MET A 22 -11.68 17.57 12.99
C MET A 22 -10.92 17.00 14.19
N VAL A 23 -9.58 17.10 14.21
CA VAL A 23 -8.79 16.60 15.35
C VAL A 23 -9.07 17.42 16.61
N LYS A 24 -9.25 18.73 16.54
CA LYS A 24 -9.66 19.54 17.72
C LYS A 24 -11.03 19.10 18.26
N ALA A 25 -12.00 18.81 17.40
CA ALA A 25 -13.28 18.25 17.81
C ALA A 25 -13.11 16.87 18.47
N SER A 26 -12.24 16.02 17.94
CA SER A 26 -11.91 14.72 18.52
C SER A 26 -11.25 14.84 19.90
N VAL A 27 -10.37 15.84 20.09
CA VAL A 27 -9.76 16.13 21.40
C VAL A 27 -10.82 16.57 22.42
N GLN A 28 -11.79 17.38 22.02
CA GLN A 28 -12.90 17.77 22.89
C GLN A 28 -13.76 16.55 23.27
N ALA A 29 -14.04 15.66 22.33
CA ALA A 29 -14.90 14.50 22.55
C ALA A 29 -14.20 13.36 23.31
N PHE A 30 -12.90 13.15 23.09
CA PHE A 30 -12.17 11.96 23.51
C PHE A 30 -10.94 12.25 24.39
N GLY A 31 -10.69 13.46 24.82
CA GLY A 31 -9.48 14.02 25.41
C GLY A 31 -8.59 13.07 26.20
N ASP A 32 -9.12 12.38 27.20
CA ASP A 32 -8.35 11.49 28.08
C ASP A 32 -8.21 10.05 27.56
N ARG A 33 -8.82 9.74 26.41
CA ARG A 33 -8.68 8.42 25.80
C ARG A 33 -7.32 8.26 25.12
N PRO A 34 -6.77 7.02 25.07
CA PRO A 34 -5.56 6.73 24.31
C PRO A 34 -5.73 7.07 22.82
N ALA A 35 -4.83 7.90 22.28
CA ALA A 35 -4.77 8.24 20.87
C ALA A 35 -3.64 7.48 20.16
N THR A 36 -2.47 7.42 20.78
CA THR A 36 -1.27 6.78 20.22
C THR A 36 -0.64 5.81 21.20
N ARG A 37 -0.01 4.77 20.69
CA ARG A 37 0.74 3.80 21.48
C ARG A 37 1.97 3.33 20.70
N VAL A 38 3.10 3.22 21.38
CA VAL A 38 4.35 2.68 20.79
C VAL A 38 5.07 1.81 21.82
N LEU A 39 5.79 0.80 21.35
CA LEU A 39 6.60 -0.05 22.20
C LEU A 39 8.04 0.50 22.28
N VAL A 40 8.45 0.94 23.47
CA VAL A 40 9.82 1.39 23.76
C VAL A 40 10.48 0.38 24.69
N GLY A 41 11.48 -0.33 24.18
CA GLY A 41 12.05 -1.48 24.87
C GLY A 41 10.97 -2.56 25.13
N LYS A 42 10.60 -2.76 26.40
CA LYS A 42 9.54 -3.73 26.80
C LYS A 42 8.25 -3.06 27.30
N ARG A 43 8.19 -1.73 27.30
CA ARG A 43 7.05 -0.97 27.86
C ARG A 43 6.26 -0.30 26.76
N TRP A 44 4.95 -0.32 26.91
CA TRP A 44 4.06 0.49 26.10
C TRP A 44 4.07 1.94 26.60
N VAL A 45 4.40 2.86 25.71
CA VAL A 45 4.21 4.29 25.90
C VAL A 45 2.92 4.66 25.19
N VAL A 46 2.00 5.28 25.94
CA VAL A 46 0.67 5.65 25.46
C VAL A 46 0.51 7.15 25.66
N ALA A 47 -0.02 7.83 24.66
CA ALA A 47 -0.44 9.22 24.78
C ALA A 47 -1.94 9.35 24.49
N SER A 48 -2.62 10.16 25.29
CA SER A 48 -4.02 10.51 25.11
C SER A 48 -4.22 11.51 23.97
N TYR A 49 -5.47 11.73 23.56
CA TYR A 49 -5.81 12.78 22.59
C TYR A 49 -5.40 14.17 23.08
N ARG A 50 -5.53 14.45 24.37
CA ARG A 50 -5.10 15.72 24.99
C ARG A 50 -3.58 15.89 24.94
N GLU A 51 -2.82 14.84 25.25
CA GLU A 51 -1.35 14.87 25.17
C GLU A 51 -0.86 14.99 23.73
N LEU A 52 -1.51 14.31 22.78
CA LEU A 52 -1.23 14.44 21.35
C LEU A 52 -1.46 15.88 20.88
N ASP A 53 -2.59 16.50 21.27
CA ASP A 53 -2.89 17.91 20.93
C ASP A 53 -1.88 18.87 21.56
N ALA A 54 -1.59 18.72 22.86
CA ALA A 54 -0.64 19.58 23.55
C ALA A 54 0.75 19.55 22.90
N ARG A 55 1.22 18.34 22.51
CA ARG A 55 2.50 18.20 21.83
C ARG A 55 2.48 18.81 20.44
N ALA A 56 1.42 18.60 19.66
CA ALA A 56 1.25 19.24 18.35
C ALA A 56 1.21 20.78 18.46
N MET A 57 0.59 21.33 19.50
CA MET A 57 0.57 22.76 19.75
C MET A 57 1.96 23.33 20.10
N GLN A 58 2.80 22.61 20.86
CA GLN A 58 4.19 23.01 21.14
C GLN A 58 5.01 23.07 19.84
N ILE A 59 4.88 22.05 18.99
CA ILE A 59 5.59 22.00 17.71
C ILE A 59 5.06 23.09 16.76
N ALA A 60 3.75 23.33 16.72
CA ALA A 60 3.14 24.40 15.93
C ALA A 60 3.67 25.79 16.33
N ALA A 61 3.80 26.02 17.65
CA ALA A 61 4.39 27.26 18.17
C ALA A 61 5.85 27.43 17.73
N ALA A 62 6.66 26.36 17.84
CA ALA A 62 8.06 26.38 17.43
C ALA A 62 8.22 26.62 15.91
N LEU A 63 7.37 26.02 15.08
CA LEU A 63 7.33 26.27 13.63
C LEU A 63 6.99 27.73 13.34
N MET A 64 6.00 28.32 14.01
CA MET A 64 5.67 29.75 13.86
C MET A 64 6.81 30.67 14.30
N TYR A 65 7.50 30.37 15.40
CA TYR A 65 8.68 31.11 15.84
C TYR A 65 9.85 30.97 14.85
N SER A 66 9.92 29.87 14.11
CA SER A 66 10.91 29.68 13.04
C SER A 66 10.53 30.33 11.71
N GLY A 67 9.45 31.14 11.69
CA GLY A 67 8.99 31.86 10.51
C GLY A 67 8.26 31.01 9.49
N VAL A 68 7.67 29.87 9.90
CA VAL A 68 6.80 29.06 9.02
C VAL A 68 5.43 29.73 8.90
N GLU A 69 5.05 30.03 7.68
CA GLU A 69 3.79 30.67 7.34
C GLU A 69 2.78 29.67 6.71
N LYS A 70 1.51 30.13 6.57
CA LYS A 70 0.48 29.36 5.87
C LYS A 70 0.93 29.09 4.43
N GLY A 71 0.82 27.84 4.00
CA GLY A 71 1.22 27.39 2.68
C GLY A 71 2.70 26.98 2.56
N ASP A 72 3.54 27.24 3.56
CA ASP A 72 4.92 26.74 3.57
C ASP A 72 4.97 25.22 3.63
N ARG A 73 5.92 24.63 2.91
CA ARG A 73 6.10 23.18 2.83
C ARG A 73 7.06 22.70 3.91
N VAL A 74 6.56 21.74 4.70
CA VAL A 74 7.30 21.09 5.79
C VAL A 74 7.50 19.61 5.44
N GLY A 75 8.75 19.16 5.34
CA GLY A 75 9.13 17.83 4.96
C GLY A 75 9.18 16.85 6.12
N PHE A 76 8.88 15.56 5.82
CA PHE A 76 8.93 14.46 6.79
C PHE A 76 9.70 13.29 6.19
N TYR A 77 10.94 13.11 6.60
CA TYR A 77 11.81 12.03 6.17
C TYR A 77 12.04 11.04 7.31
N SER A 78 11.06 10.18 7.54
CA SER A 78 11.06 9.30 8.72
C SER A 78 10.20 8.06 8.53
N ARG A 79 10.61 6.96 9.19
CA ARG A 79 9.75 5.80 9.47
C ARG A 79 8.61 6.19 10.40
N ASN A 80 7.61 5.27 10.51
CA ASN A 80 6.45 5.47 11.39
C ASN A 80 6.85 5.61 12.84
N ARG A 81 6.36 6.70 13.47
CA ARG A 81 6.52 6.96 14.89
C ARG A 81 5.51 8.03 15.35
N PRO A 82 5.19 8.12 16.64
CA PRO A 82 4.23 9.11 17.13
C PRO A 82 4.60 10.56 16.80
N GLU A 83 5.89 10.91 16.83
CA GLU A 83 6.40 12.27 16.55
C GLU A 83 6.09 12.70 15.12
N TRP A 84 6.09 11.75 14.16
CA TRP A 84 5.70 12.03 12.78
C TRP A 84 4.28 12.63 12.73
N THR A 85 3.32 12.01 13.41
CA THR A 85 1.93 12.48 13.42
C THR A 85 1.73 13.73 14.26
N GLN A 86 2.53 13.95 15.30
CA GLN A 86 2.53 15.18 16.09
C GLN A 86 2.96 16.38 15.23
N VAL A 87 3.99 16.22 14.40
CA VAL A 87 4.45 17.27 13.48
C VAL A 87 3.43 17.49 12.36
N ASP A 88 2.85 16.40 11.82
CA ASP A 88 1.80 16.52 10.79
C ASP A 88 0.62 17.34 11.31
N LEU A 89 0.13 17.05 12.52
CA LEU A 89 -0.93 17.83 13.15
C LEU A 89 -0.52 19.29 13.42
N ALA A 90 0.73 19.53 13.84
CA ALA A 90 1.24 20.87 14.02
C ALA A 90 1.18 21.69 12.72
N CYS A 91 1.54 21.10 11.59
CA CYS A 91 1.39 21.73 10.27
C CYS A 91 -0.08 22.06 9.97
N GLN A 92 -1.00 21.12 10.23
CA GLN A 92 -2.43 21.33 9.99
C GLN A 92 -3.00 22.47 10.88
N PHE A 93 -2.47 22.67 12.09
CA PHE A 93 -2.92 23.74 13.00
C PHE A 93 -2.50 25.15 12.55
N ILE A 94 -1.39 25.26 11.83
CA ILE A 94 -0.88 26.56 11.37
C ILE A 94 -1.11 26.81 9.87
N GLY A 95 -1.69 25.83 9.14
CA GLY A 95 -1.92 25.89 7.71
C GLY A 95 -0.66 25.69 6.86
N ALA A 96 0.39 25.07 7.42
CA ALA A 96 1.54 24.60 6.64
C ALA A 96 1.22 23.32 5.88
N VAL A 97 1.86 23.10 4.74
CA VAL A 97 1.63 21.95 3.87
C VAL A 97 2.62 20.84 4.18
N SER A 98 2.12 19.69 4.57
CA SER A 98 2.95 18.51 4.84
C SER A 98 3.46 17.87 3.56
N VAL A 99 4.77 17.60 3.50
CA VAL A 99 5.42 16.90 2.38
C VAL A 99 6.09 15.63 2.91
N PRO A 100 5.36 14.50 2.93
CA PRO A 100 5.91 13.23 3.38
C PRO A 100 6.87 12.64 2.35
N ILE A 101 8.04 12.20 2.82
CA ILE A 101 9.09 11.55 2.03
C ILE A 101 9.29 10.15 2.60
N TYR A 102 9.45 9.14 1.73
CA TYR A 102 9.72 7.80 2.22
C TYR A 102 11.10 7.70 2.86
N ALA A 103 11.18 7.08 4.03
CA ALA A 103 12.45 6.86 4.72
C ALA A 103 13.45 6.00 3.92
N THR A 104 12.99 5.38 2.85
CA THR A 104 13.79 4.59 1.91
C THR A 104 14.27 5.37 0.70
N ASP A 105 13.79 6.59 0.49
CA ASP A 105 14.20 7.41 -0.65
C ASP A 105 15.69 7.79 -0.52
N THR A 106 16.35 7.87 -1.64
CA THR A 106 17.75 8.26 -1.74
C THR A 106 17.94 9.75 -1.47
N VAL A 107 19.16 10.18 -1.18
CA VAL A 107 19.50 11.61 -1.01
C VAL A 107 19.09 12.42 -2.25
N ASP A 108 19.29 11.88 -3.45
CA ASP A 108 18.93 12.59 -4.69
C ASP A 108 17.41 12.74 -4.86
N GLU A 109 16.63 11.72 -4.49
CA GLU A 109 15.17 11.80 -4.48
C GLU A 109 14.67 12.81 -3.45
N VAL A 110 15.27 12.84 -2.25
CA VAL A 110 14.97 13.84 -1.22
C VAL A 110 15.27 15.26 -1.71
N VAL A 111 16.42 15.47 -2.34
CA VAL A 111 16.82 16.76 -2.93
C VAL A 111 15.85 17.20 -4.02
N HIS A 112 15.47 16.27 -4.90
CA HIS A 112 14.48 16.53 -5.95
C HIS A 112 13.15 16.99 -5.37
N ILE A 113 12.57 16.22 -4.44
CA ILE A 113 11.28 16.54 -3.80
C ILE A 113 11.33 17.89 -3.09
N ALA A 114 12.38 18.12 -2.32
CA ALA A 114 12.52 19.34 -1.53
C ALA A 114 12.68 20.61 -2.38
N ASN A 115 13.45 20.54 -3.47
CA ASN A 115 13.61 21.65 -4.40
C ASN A 115 12.35 21.90 -5.21
N ASP A 116 11.71 20.85 -5.71
CA ASP A 116 10.48 20.94 -6.50
C ASP A 116 9.34 21.63 -5.72
N CYS A 117 9.14 21.27 -4.46
CA CYS A 117 8.11 21.92 -3.65
C CYS A 117 8.58 23.18 -2.92
N GLY A 118 9.86 23.54 -2.97
CA GLY A 118 10.42 24.68 -2.21
C GLY A 118 10.27 24.49 -0.68
N MET A 119 10.71 23.34 -0.17
CA MET A 119 10.62 22.96 1.24
C MET A 119 11.42 23.91 2.14
N VAL A 120 10.81 24.38 3.24
CA VAL A 120 11.44 25.37 4.14
C VAL A 120 11.95 24.78 5.46
N VAL A 121 11.33 23.70 5.95
CA VAL A 121 11.72 22.98 7.16
C VAL A 121 11.58 21.49 6.89
N ALA A 122 12.50 20.69 7.39
CA ALA A 122 12.43 19.24 7.30
C ALA A 122 12.58 18.58 8.66
N PHE A 123 11.77 17.55 8.90
CA PHE A 123 11.90 16.66 10.06
C PHE A 123 12.45 15.32 9.61
N ALA A 124 13.47 14.84 10.32
CA ALA A 124 14.10 13.55 10.08
C ALA A 124 13.89 12.61 11.29
N GLY A 125 13.80 11.33 11.02
CA GLY A 125 13.52 10.33 12.04
C GLY A 125 14.71 9.98 12.91
N ARG A 126 15.32 8.83 12.64
CA ARG A 126 16.49 8.32 13.35
C ARG A 126 17.77 8.99 12.90
N ALA A 127 18.88 8.70 13.57
CA ALA A 127 20.19 9.24 13.24
C ALA A 127 20.61 8.99 11.79
N ASP A 128 20.31 7.82 11.21
CA ASP A 128 20.61 7.51 9.81
C ASP A 128 19.76 8.34 8.82
N GLU A 129 18.51 8.63 9.16
CA GLU A 129 17.62 9.48 8.38
C GLU A 129 18.02 10.98 8.53
N ALA A 130 18.42 11.38 9.74
CA ALA A 130 18.92 12.72 10.02
C ALA A 130 20.25 13.01 9.30
N GLU A 131 21.15 12.03 9.24
CA GLU A 131 22.41 12.11 8.51
C GLU A 131 22.17 12.35 7.01
N ARG A 132 21.28 11.54 6.39
CA ARG A 132 20.94 11.68 4.96
C ARG A 132 20.21 13.00 4.66
N MET A 133 19.32 13.44 5.55
CA MET A 133 18.63 14.73 5.38
C MET A 133 19.61 15.89 5.53
N GLY A 134 20.59 15.79 6.46
CA GLY A 134 21.67 16.79 6.59
C GLY A 134 22.53 16.87 5.33
N GLN A 135 22.90 15.74 4.73
CA GLN A 135 23.62 15.71 3.44
C GLN A 135 22.76 16.31 2.31
N ALA A 136 21.47 16.02 2.28
CA ALA A 136 20.55 16.58 1.29
C ALA A 136 20.43 18.10 1.45
N SER A 137 20.42 18.62 2.68
CA SER A 137 20.19 20.03 2.98
C SER A 137 21.18 20.97 2.32
N GLU A 138 22.41 20.53 2.10
CA GLU A 138 23.47 21.29 1.41
C GLU A 138 23.10 21.64 -0.05
N ARG A 139 22.15 20.88 -0.62
CA ARG A 139 21.68 21.00 -2.02
C ARG A 139 20.25 21.56 -2.12
N ILE A 140 19.67 22.06 -1.00
CA ILE A 140 18.29 22.56 -0.93
C ILE A 140 18.31 24.01 -0.45
N PRO A 141 18.42 25.00 -1.36
CA PRO A 141 18.56 26.43 -1.00
C PRO A 141 17.39 27.01 -0.20
N SER A 142 16.18 26.46 -0.36
CA SER A 142 14.98 26.90 0.35
C SER A 142 14.92 26.39 1.79
N LEU A 143 15.67 25.34 2.14
CA LEU A 143 15.62 24.68 3.42
C LEU A 143 16.36 25.48 4.50
N ARG A 144 15.61 26.04 5.44
CA ARG A 144 16.13 26.87 6.51
C ARG A 144 16.58 26.09 7.73
N ARG A 145 15.99 24.89 7.96
CA ARG A 145 16.23 24.10 9.17
C ARG A 145 15.92 22.63 8.98
N VAL A 146 16.79 21.79 9.52
CA VAL A 146 16.59 20.34 9.68
C VAL A 146 16.40 20.05 11.17
N ILE A 147 15.35 19.29 11.52
CA ILE A 147 15.03 18.88 12.89
C ILE A 147 15.00 17.35 12.93
N SER A 148 15.74 16.73 13.87
CA SER A 148 15.68 15.28 14.09
C SER A 148 14.76 14.93 15.25
N PHE A 149 14.03 13.84 15.13
CA PHE A 149 13.22 13.33 16.25
C PHE A 149 14.09 12.75 17.36
N ASP A 150 15.20 12.12 17.01
CA ASP A 150 16.17 11.58 17.96
C ASP A 150 17.40 12.52 18.02
N SER A 151 18.16 12.44 19.12
CA SER A 151 19.45 13.12 19.20
C SER A 151 20.38 12.65 18.07
N CYS A 152 21.02 13.59 17.41
CA CYS A 152 21.89 13.36 16.26
C CYS A 152 23.26 14.04 16.51
N PRO A 153 24.39 13.42 16.11
CA PRO A 153 25.73 14.02 16.30
C PRO A 153 26.00 15.22 15.37
N ARG A 154 25.19 15.45 14.33
CA ARG A 154 25.37 16.58 13.40
C ARG A 154 25.01 17.90 14.08
N THR A 155 25.89 18.89 13.97
CA THR A 155 25.70 20.22 14.57
C THR A 155 24.75 21.13 13.81
N ASP A 156 24.50 20.84 12.52
CA ASP A 156 23.56 21.53 11.62
C ASP A 156 22.14 20.98 11.71
N VAL A 157 21.91 19.90 12.48
CA VAL A 157 20.61 19.30 12.72
C VAL A 157 20.17 19.56 14.17
N THR A 158 19.01 20.18 14.34
CA THR A 158 18.45 20.49 15.65
C THR A 158 17.64 19.32 16.18
N TRP A 159 17.88 18.88 17.43
CA TRP A 159 17.02 17.89 18.05
C TRP A 159 15.63 18.46 18.38
N LEU A 160 14.57 17.67 18.16
CA LEU A 160 13.18 18.08 18.37
C LEU A 160 12.93 18.63 19.78
N GLU A 161 13.56 18.07 20.81
CA GLU A 161 13.36 18.51 22.19
C GLU A 161 14.02 19.88 22.47
N TYR A 162 15.03 20.28 21.70
CA TYR A 162 15.54 21.66 21.72
C TYR A 162 14.71 22.61 20.87
N PHE A 163 14.16 22.12 19.76
CA PHE A 163 13.31 22.90 18.87
C PHE A 163 11.96 23.25 19.50
N ALA A 164 11.32 22.25 20.10
CA ALA A 164 10.02 22.34 20.77
C ALA A 164 10.06 21.57 22.09
N PRO A 165 10.57 22.16 23.19
CA PRO A 165 10.68 21.50 24.48
C PRO A 165 9.32 21.00 24.99
N SER A 166 9.25 19.73 25.39
CA SER A 166 7.99 19.09 25.83
C SER A 166 7.56 19.55 27.23
N ASP A 167 8.51 20.05 28.04
CA ASP A 167 8.28 20.57 29.39
C ASP A 167 7.82 22.02 29.43
N ARG A 168 7.79 22.72 28.28
CA ARG A 168 7.40 24.12 28.21
C ARG A 168 5.97 24.30 27.70
N PRO A 169 5.10 24.94 28.49
CA PRO A 169 3.76 25.29 28.02
C PRO A 169 3.86 26.36 26.90
N VAL A 170 2.94 26.27 25.95
CA VAL A 170 2.80 27.28 24.90
C VAL A 170 2.19 28.54 25.51
N PRO A 171 2.79 29.74 25.32
CA PRO A 171 2.21 30.99 25.81
C PRO A 171 0.82 31.24 25.23
N GLU A 172 -0.11 31.73 26.06
CA GLU A 172 -1.53 31.90 25.69
C GLU A 172 -1.73 32.75 24.44
N GLN A 173 -0.91 33.79 24.26
CA GLN A 173 -0.92 34.62 23.05
C GLN A 173 -0.60 33.82 21.79
N VAL A 174 0.30 32.84 21.87
CA VAL A 174 0.66 31.97 20.75
C VAL A 174 -0.45 30.96 20.49
N VAL A 175 -1.02 30.37 21.54
CA VAL A 175 -2.22 29.50 21.43
C VAL A 175 -3.35 30.23 20.72
N SER A 176 -3.63 31.48 21.11
CA SER A 176 -4.65 32.33 20.48
C SER A 176 -4.35 32.56 18.97
N ARG A 177 -3.07 32.79 18.61
CA ARG A 177 -2.67 32.97 17.22
C ARG A 177 -2.82 31.69 16.40
N ILE A 178 -2.45 30.51 16.94
CA ILE A 178 -2.63 29.22 16.28
C ILE A 178 -4.12 28.96 16.05
N ASN A 179 -4.94 29.15 17.08
CA ASN A 179 -6.39 28.97 16.98
C ASN A 179 -7.01 29.95 15.96
N ALA A 180 -6.54 31.19 15.90
CA ALA A 180 -7.00 32.17 14.91
C ALA A 180 -6.66 31.77 13.48
N ARG A 181 -5.48 31.17 13.23
CA ARG A 181 -5.14 30.58 11.92
C ARG A 181 -6.06 29.40 11.60
N LEU A 182 -6.22 28.49 12.53
CA LEU A 182 -7.04 27.29 12.35
C LEU A 182 -8.52 27.60 12.11
N ASN A 183 -9.07 28.62 12.81
CA ASN A 183 -10.46 29.05 12.60
C ASN A 183 -10.70 29.73 11.25
N LYS A 184 -9.64 30.17 10.57
CA LYS A 184 -9.69 30.71 9.19
C LYS A 184 -9.35 29.65 8.13
N ALA A 185 -9.09 28.41 8.55
CA ALA A 185 -8.72 27.34 7.65
C ALA A 185 -9.94 26.93 6.78
N SER A 186 -9.65 26.62 5.52
CA SER A 186 -10.65 26.20 4.53
C SER A 186 -10.43 24.74 4.13
N GLY A 187 -11.48 24.08 3.68
CA GLY A 187 -11.38 22.78 3.02
C GLY A 187 -10.52 22.82 1.75
N ASP A 188 -10.40 23.96 1.10
CA ASP A 188 -9.58 24.16 -0.09
C ASP A 188 -8.10 24.41 0.21
N ASP A 189 -7.73 24.63 1.48
CA ASP A 189 -6.33 24.69 1.87
C ASP A 189 -5.63 23.35 1.59
N LEU A 190 -4.36 23.38 1.18
CA LEU A 190 -3.60 22.16 0.94
C LEU A 190 -3.29 21.46 2.25
N PHE A 191 -3.74 20.20 2.33
CA PHE A 191 -3.39 19.26 3.39
C PHE A 191 -1.97 18.72 3.21
N SER A 192 -1.64 18.34 1.97
CA SER A 192 -0.37 17.69 1.67
C SER A 192 -0.01 17.75 0.18
N ILE A 193 1.30 17.68 -0.10
CA ILE A 193 1.83 17.31 -1.41
C ILE A 193 2.51 15.96 -1.24
N ILE A 194 1.96 14.90 -1.87
CA ILE A 194 2.50 13.54 -1.79
C ILE A 194 3.15 13.20 -3.12
N TYR A 195 4.46 12.92 -3.08
CA TYR A 195 5.20 12.55 -4.28
C TYR A 195 5.00 11.09 -4.63
N THR A 196 4.61 10.85 -5.88
CA THR A 196 4.41 9.50 -6.43
C THR A 196 5.48 9.22 -7.48
N SER A 197 6.11 8.04 -7.40
CA SER A 197 7.01 7.58 -8.46
C SER A 197 6.19 7.26 -9.71
N GLY A 198 6.15 8.18 -10.65
CA GLY A 198 5.56 7.94 -11.96
C GLY A 198 6.30 6.79 -12.68
N THR A 199 5.59 6.04 -13.51
CA THR A 199 6.19 4.95 -14.33
C THR A 199 7.18 5.48 -15.38
N THR A 200 7.31 6.80 -15.57
CA THR A 200 7.97 7.41 -16.73
C THR A 200 8.99 8.50 -16.42
N GLY A 201 9.31 8.79 -15.14
CA GLY A 201 10.23 9.90 -14.86
C GLY A 201 10.37 10.24 -13.37
N ALA A 202 10.81 11.46 -13.08
CA ALA A 202 10.92 12.00 -11.73
C ALA A 202 9.58 11.95 -10.98
N PRO A 203 9.59 11.79 -9.64
CA PRO A 203 8.39 11.81 -8.82
C PRO A 203 7.57 13.10 -9.03
N LYS A 204 6.24 12.98 -9.11
CA LYS A 204 5.31 14.10 -9.25
C LYS A 204 4.59 14.35 -7.93
N GLY A 205 4.50 15.61 -7.52
CA GLY A 205 3.82 16.02 -6.29
C GLY A 205 2.31 16.12 -6.45
N VAL A 206 1.54 15.22 -5.87
CA VAL A 206 0.06 15.22 -5.88
C VAL A 206 -0.45 16.23 -4.85
N LYS A 207 -1.20 17.24 -5.28
CA LYS A 207 -1.83 18.25 -4.41
C LYS A 207 -3.13 17.72 -3.83
N LEU A 208 -3.17 17.50 -2.52
CA LEU A 208 -4.36 17.08 -1.80
C LEU A 208 -4.85 18.19 -0.87
N ALA A 209 -6.05 18.67 -1.11
CA ALA A 209 -6.73 19.62 -0.22
C ALA A 209 -7.37 18.89 0.97
N HIS A 210 -7.63 19.63 2.06
CA HIS A 210 -8.32 19.07 3.23
C HIS A 210 -9.69 18.49 2.88
N ARG A 211 -10.47 19.14 1.98
CA ARG A 211 -11.77 18.65 1.55
C ARG A 211 -11.70 17.24 0.95
N ALA A 212 -10.62 16.91 0.25
CA ALA A 212 -10.45 15.60 -0.36
C ALA A 212 -10.35 14.51 0.71
N ILE A 213 -9.52 14.71 1.73
CA ILE A 213 -9.40 13.80 2.87
C ILE A 213 -10.71 13.71 3.65
N MET A 214 -11.33 14.86 3.98
CA MET A 214 -12.55 14.89 4.77
C MET A 214 -13.74 14.22 4.07
N SER A 215 -13.83 14.33 2.75
CA SER A 215 -14.87 13.63 1.97
C SER A 215 -14.71 12.12 2.02
N GLU A 216 -13.46 11.62 1.97
CA GLU A 216 -13.15 10.21 2.15
C GLU A 216 -13.53 9.73 3.56
N LEU A 217 -13.12 10.47 4.61
CA LEU A 217 -13.48 10.12 5.98
C LEU A 217 -15.00 10.04 6.17
N GLY A 218 -15.74 10.97 5.58
CA GLY A 218 -17.21 10.95 5.58
C GLY A 218 -17.80 9.74 4.84
N ALA A 219 -17.19 9.30 3.74
CA ALA A 219 -17.60 8.10 3.01
C ALA A 219 -17.33 6.82 3.82
N LEU A 220 -16.16 6.73 4.45
CA LEU A 220 -15.80 5.61 5.33
C LEU A 220 -16.69 5.54 6.56
N HIS A 221 -16.99 6.67 7.19
CA HIS A 221 -17.91 6.75 8.33
C HIS A 221 -19.30 6.16 8.02
N ARG A 222 -19.85 6.47 6.83
CA ARG A 222 -21.13 5.90 6.38
C ARG A 222 -21.07 4.40 6.09
N SER A 223 -19.88 3.88 5.78
CA SER A 223 -19.69 2.50 5.31
C SER A 223 -19.27 1.54 6.41
N PHE A 224 -18.58 2.02 7.45
CA PHE A 224 -17.95 1.19 8.46
C PHE A 224 -18.23 1.72 9.88
N PRO A 225 -19.03 0.99 10.68
CA PRO A 225 -19.25 1.32 12.07
C PRO A 225 -18.05 0.90 12.93
N ILE A 226 -17.15 1.84 13.21
CA ILE A 226 -16.09 1.67 14.20
C ILE A 226 -16.37 2.51 15.44
N SER A 227 -15.76 2.17 16.56
CA SER A 227 -16.03 2.79 17.85
C SER A 227 -14.75 3.07 18.63
N THR A 228 -14.86 3.82 19.71
CA THR A 228 -13.76 4.10 20.63
C THR A 228 -13.19 2.85 21.34
N ARG A 229 -13.79 1.67 21.18
CA ARG A 229 -13.25 0.39 21.68
C ARG A 229 -12.27 -0.24 20.70
N ASP A 230 -12.30 0.24 19.45
CA ASP A 230 -11.44 -0.26 18.39
C ASP A 230 -10.05 0.39 18.45
N HIS A 231 -9.06 -0.35 17.99
CA HIS A 231 -7.68 0.12 17.90
C HIS A 231 -6.96 -0.52 16.73
N SER A 232 -5.97 0.18 16.19
CA SER A 232 -5.27 -0.20 14.99
C SER A 232 -3.77 -0.40 15.19
N LEU A 233 -3.12 -0.92 14.15
CA LEU A 233 -1.67 -1.08 14.05
C LEU A 233 -1.17 -0.30 12.84
N CYS A 234 -0.38 0.75 13.08
CA CYS A 234 0.23 1.61 12.08
C CYS A 234 1.59 1.04 11.65
N PHE A 235 1.67 0.41 10.49
CA PHE A 235 2.89 -0.18 9.97
C PHE A 235 3.12 0.04 8.47
N LEU A 236 2.10 0.37 7.68
CA LEU A 236 2.31 0.90 6.35
C LEU A 236 2.94 2.30 6.47
N PRO A 237 3.73 2.76 5.50
CA PRO A 237 4.36 4.08 5.60
C PRO A 237 3.35 5.21 5.76
N LEU A 238 3.52 6.07 6.78
CA LEU A 238 2.73 7.29 6.94
C LEU A 238 2.96 8.30 5.81
N SER A 239 4.06 8.15 5.08
CA SER A 239 4.30 8.89 3.83
C SER A 239 3.38 8.47 2.68
N HIS A 240 2.69 7.33 2.82
CA HIS A 240 1.69 6.89 1.85
C HIS A 240 0.30 7.36 2.24
N ALA A 241 -0.48 7.84 1.27
CA ALA A 241 -1.84 8.35 1.48
C ALA A 241 -2.75 7.37 2.24
N LEU A 242 -2.61 6.06 2.02
CA LEU A 242 -3.45 5.01 2.63
C LEU A 242 -3.32 4.96 4.16
N GLU A 243 -2.10 4.87 4.71
CA GLU A 243 -1.91 4.82 6.17
C GLU A 243 -2.25 6.16 6.82
N ARG A 244 -1.95 7.25 6.13
CA ARG A 244 -2.22 8.60 6.64
C ARG A 244 -3.72 8.89 6.69
N GLY A 245 -4.47 8.60 5.63
CA GLY A 245 -5.93 8.70 5.61
C GLY A 245 -6.56 7.78 6.65
N TRP A 246 -6.05 6.53 6.77
CA TRP A 246 -6.45 5.59 7.81
C TRP A 246 -6.24 6.15 9.22
N THR A 247 -5.09 6.76 9.51
CA THR A 247 -4.80 7.39 10.80
C THR A 247 -5.77 8.53 11.10
N CYS A 248 -6.07 9.39 10.13
CA CYS A 248 -7.09 10.43 10.27
C CYS A 248 -8.48 9.84 10.57
N TYR A 249 -8.85 8.75 9.90
CA TYR A 249 -10.10 8.04 10.14
C TYR A 249 -10.21 7.50 11.57
N LEU A 250 -9.13 6.94 12.11
CA LEU A 250 -9.08 6.47 13.51
C LEU A 250 -9.29 7.62 14.50
N TRP A 251 -8.60 8.74 14.30
CA TRP A 251 -8.72 9.91 15.18
C TRP A 251 -10.11 10.50 15.19
N ALA A 252 -10.76 10.55 14.02
CA ALA A 252 -12.13 10.99 13.91
C ALA A 252 -13.13 10.17 14.75
N HIS A 253 -12.77 8.94 15.12
CA HIS A 253 -13.62 8.02 15.89
C HIS A 253 -13.13 7.76 17.32
N GLY A 254 -12.11 8.46 17.78
CA GLY A 254 -11.55 8.26 19.12
C GLY A 254 -10.85 6.91 19.30
N CYS A 255 -10.37 6.30 18.20
CA CYS A 255 -9.63 5.05 18.21
C CYS A 255 -8.14 5.28 18.50
N MET A 256 -7.49 4.30 19.14
CA MET A 256 -6.05 4.31 19.37
C MET A 256 -5.30 3.72 18.18
N ASN A 257 -4.21 4.35 17.76
CA ASN A 257 -3.28 3.80 16.77
C ASN A 257 -1.97 3.36 17.43
N THR A 258 -1.50 2.13 17.14
CA THR A 258 -0.27 1.57 17.69
C THR A 258 0.82 1.59 16.62
N TYR A 259 1.90 2.34 16.85
CA TYR A 259 2.98 2.53 15.89
C TYR A 259 3.98 1.38 15.92
N VAL A 260 4.29 0.84 14.75
CA VAL A 260 5.34 -0.15 14.52
C VAL A 260 6.53 0.56 13.89
N VAL A 261 7.55 0.84 14.71
CA VAL A 261 8.74 1.58 14.26
C VAL A 261 9.65 0.72 13.36
N ASP A 262 9.69 -0.60 13.62
CA ASP A 262 10.42 -1.56 12.80
C ASP A 262 9.44 -2.56 12.18
N THR A 263 9.20 -2.40 10.89
CA THR A 263 8.22 -3.20 10.13
C THR A 263 8.61 -4.68 10.03
N ARG A 264 9.86 -5.07 10.29
CA ARG A 264 10.28 -6.48 10.39
C ARG A 264 9.58 -7.21 11.53
N ASN A 265 9.14 -6.49 12.55
CA ASN A 265 8.49 -7.02 13.74
C ASN A 265 6.96 -7.00 13.68
N VAL A 266 6.34 -6.71 12.52
CA VAL A 266 4.88 -6.59 12.36
C VAL A 266 4.14 -7.83 12.89
N GLY A 267 4.62 -9.04 12.60
CA GLY A 267 4.00 -10.29 13.07
C GLY A 267 3.98 -10.42 14.60
N GLU A 268 5.07 -10.04 15.28
CA GLU A 268 5.11 -10.00 16.74
C GLU A 268 4.17 -8.91 17.28
N MET A 269 4.22 -7.73 16.68
CA MET A 269 3.39 -6.60 17.10
C MET A 269 1.90 -6.86 16.94
N MET A 270 1.47 -7.55 15.87
CA MET A 270 0.08 -8.00 15.72
C MET A 270 -0.38 -8.89 16.89
N ARG A 271 0.46 -9.85 17.29
CA ARG A 271 0.13 -10.75 18.42
C ARG A 271 0.10 -10.02 19.75
N ARG A 272 1.00 -9.05 19.98
CA ARG A 272 1.10 -8.26 21.23
C ARG A 272 0.04 -7.18 21.33
N ALA A 273 -0.16 -6.43 20.28
CA ALA A 273 -1.12 -5.32 20.26
C ALA A 273 -2.57 -5.80 20.09
N ARG A 274 -2.80 -6.95 19.41
CA ARG A 274 -4.12 -7.53 19.13
C ARG A 274 -5.10 -6.54 18.48
N PRO A 275 -4.72 -5.86 17.40
CA PRO A 275 -5.55 -4.80 16.82
C PRO A 275 -6.90 -5.34 16.35
N THR A 276 -7.98 -4.57 16.56
CA THR A 276 -9.33 -4.88 16.04
C THR A 276 -9.52 -4.34 14.63
N LEU A 277 -8.79 -3.27 14.29
CA LEU A 277 -8.77 -2.64 12.96
C LEU A 277 -7.38 -2.77 12.35
N MET A 278 -7.32 -3.03 11.05
CA MET A 278 -6.03 -3.08 10.37
C MET A 278 -6.18 -2.82 8.88
N VAL A 279 -5.30 -1.97 8.35
CA VAL A 279 -5.05 -1.84 6.91
C VAL A 279 -3.69 -2.44 6.58
N ALA A 280 -3.61 -3.22 5.51
CA ALA A 280 -2.38 -3.91 5.13
C ALA A 280 -2.24 -4.01 3.61
N ALA A 281 -0.99 -4.14 3.13
CA ALA A 281 -0.74 -4.57 1.78
C ALA A 281 -0.93 -6.10 1.65
N PRO A 282 -1.26 -6.63 0.46
CA PRO A 282 -1.43 -8.07 0.21
C PRO A 282 -0.29 -8.95 0.70
N LYS A 283 0.95 -8.46 0.60
CA LYS A 283 2.15 -9.19 1.02
C LYS A 283 2.11 -9.68 2.47
N LEU A 284 1.50 -8.93 3.39
CA LEU A 284 1.35 -9.36 4.78
C LEU A 284 0.51 -10.64 4.87
N PHE A 285 -0.63 -10.65 4.18
CA PHE A 285 -1.55 -11.79 4.17
C PHE A 285 -0.90 -13.02 3.52
N GLU A 286 -0.20 -12.81 2.41
CA GLU A 286 0.53 -13.88 1.72
C GLU A 286 1.65 -14.48 2.58
N THR A 287 2.38 -13.64 3.32
CA THR A 287 3.41 -14.10 4.25
C THR A 287 2.81 -14.96 5.35
N VAL A 288 1.71 -14.53 5.98
CA VAL A 288 1.03 -15.31 7.02
C VAL A 288 0.46 -16.61 6.44
N LEU A 289 -0.12 -16.59 5.24
CA LEU A 289 -0.60 -17.78 4.54
C LEU A 289 0.54 -18.79 4.31
N ALA A 290 1.67 -18.32 3.79
CA ALA A 290 2.86 -19.15 3.55
C ALA A 290 3.40 -19.78 4.85
N GLU A 291 3.44 -19.03 5.95
CA GLU A 291 3.85 -19.55 7.26
C GLU A 291 2.90 -20.65 7.76
N VAL A 292 1.58 -20.47 7.61
CA VAL A 292 0.58 -21.48 8.00
C VAL A 292 0.74 -22.74 7.16
N HIS A 293 0.94 -22.59 5.85
CA HIS A 293 1.18 -23.73 4.95
C HIS A 293 2.48 -24.46 5.32
N LYS A 294 3.57 -23.77 5.57
CA LYS A 294 4.86 -24.31 6.01
C LYS A 294 4.71 -25.09 7.32
N ALA A 295 4.02 -24.53 8.31
CA ALA A 295 3.77 -25.19 9.59
C ALA A 295 2.89 -26.45 9.46
N SER A 296 1.99 -26.49 8.46
CA SER A 296 1.13 -27.63 8.19
C SER A 296 1.82 -28.73 7.36
N ALA A 297 2.80 -28.38 6.54
CA ALA A 297 3.51 -29.29 5.64
C ALA A 297 4.43 -30.29 6.38
N VAL A 298 4.68 -30.10 7.69
CA VAL A 298 5.54 -30.96 8.52
C VAL A 298 5.08 -32.43 8.51
N THR A 299 3.76 -32.68 8.44
CA THR A 299 3.22 -34.04 8.30
C THR A 299 2.01 -34.08 7.38
N PRO A 300 1.80 -35.17 6.59
CA PRO A 300 0.63 -35.32 5.74
C PRO A 300 -0.70 -35.20 6.50
N ARG A 301 -0.73 -35.63 7.77
CA ARG A 301 -1.92 -35.52 8.64
C ARG A 301 -2.25 -34.05 8.93
N ARG A 302 -1.26 -33.22 9.26
CA ARG A 302 -1.47 -31.78 9.52
C ARG A 302 -1.98 -31.08 8.27
N LYS A 303 -1.42 -31.37 7.11
CA LYS A 303 -1.87 -30.83 5.82
C LYS A 303 -3.34 -31.15 5.56
N ARG A 304 -3.77 -32.41 5.77
CA ARG A 304 -5.18 -32.83 5.61
C ARG A 304 -6.12 -32.12 6.60
N ILE A 305 -5.69 -31.95 7.85
CA ILE A 305 -6.47 -31.24 8.89
C ILE A 305 -6.64 -29.77 8.50
N LEU A 306 -5.59 -29.10 7.99
CA LEU A 306 -5.68 -27.72 7.51
C LEU A 306 -6.68 -27.62 6.35
N GLN A 307 -6.54 -28.47 5.33
CA GLN A 307 -7.43 -28.47 4.16
C GLN A 307 -8.89 -28.70 4.55
N TRP A 308 -9.15 -29.68 5.42
CA TRP A 308 -10.49 -29.94 5.94
C TRP A 308 -11.08 -28.74 6.69
N ALA A 309 -10.32 -28.14 7.62
CA ALA A 309 -10.81 -27.04 8.43
C ALA A 309 -11.07 -25.78 7.56
N VAL A 310 -10.20 -25.48 6.58
CA VAL A 310 -10.41 -24.40 5.61
C VAL A 310 -11.66 -24.67 4.77
N SER A 311 -11.87 -25.90 4.30
CA SER A 311 -13.09 -26.28 3.56
C SER A 311 -14.35 -26.06 4.39
N VAL A 312 -14.37 -26.49 5.66
CA VAL A 312 -15.49 -26.24 6.60
C VAL A 312 -15.78 -24.73 6.70
N GLY A 313 -14.73 -23.93 6.91
CA GLY A 313 -14.86 -22.48 7.02
C GLY A 313 -15.38 -21.83 5.73
N GLN A 314 -14.88 -22.25 4.55
CA GLN A 314 -15.34 -21.74 3.26
C GLN A 314 -16.84 -21.99 3.04
N HIS A 315 -17.32 -23.22 3.26
CA HIS A 315 -18.75 -23.55 3.12
C HIS A 315 -19.64 -22.72 4.07
N LEU A 316 -19.18 -22.44 5.29
CA LEU A 316 -19.96 -21.68 6.24
C LEU A 316 -19.96 -20.17 5.98
N GLN A 317 -18.81 -19.60 5.57
CA GLN A 317 -18.66 -18.16 5.41
C GLN A 317 -19.13 -17.66 4.04
N PHE A 318 -18.86 -18.43 2.96
CA PHE A 318 -19.17 -17.97 1.60
C PHE A 318 -20.53 -18.46 1.10
N ASP A 319 -20.98 -19.67 1.42
CA ASP A 319 -22.32 -20.14 1.04
C ASP A 319 -23.42 -19.30 1.68
N TYR A 320 -23.26 -18.94 2.97
CA TYR A 320 -24.21 -18.05 3.66
C TYR A 320 -24.33 -16.67 2.99
N ARG A 321 -23.19 -16.10 2.54
CA ARG A 321 -23.19 -14.79 1.86
C ARG A 321 -23.75 -14.83 0.45
N GLN A 322 -23.78 -16.00 -0.17
CA GLN A 322 -24.47 -16.23 -1.45
C GLN A 322 -25.96 -16.53 -1.27
N GLY A 323 -26.50 -16.37 -0.04
CA GLY A 323 -27.90 -16.66 0.27
C GLY A 323 -28.22 -18.16 0.40
N ARG A 324 -27.19 -19.02 0.41
CA ARG A 324 -27.33 -20.46 0.62
C ARG A 324 -27.27 -20.76 2.12
N LYS A 325 -28.25 -21.47 2.65
CA LYS A 325 -28.18 -21.96 4.03
C LYS A 325 -27.12 -23.05 4.11
N PRO A 326 -26.07 -22.90 4.96
CA PRO A 326 -25.06 -23.94 5.09
C PRO A 326 -25.71 -25.21 5.66
N LEU A 327 -25.34 -26.36 5.07
CA LEU A 327 -25.81 -27.66 5.50
C LEU A 327 -25.45 -27.92 6.97
N LEU A 328 -26.35 -28.56 7.73
CA LEU A 328 -26.13 -28.92 9.15
C LEU A 328 -24.81 -29.67 9.35
N PHE A 329 -24.45 -30.52 8.38
CA PHE A 329 -23.18 -31.24 8.36
C PHE A 329 -21.95 -30.35 8.55
N TRP A 330 -21.87 -29.20 7.85
CA TRP A 330 -20.75 -28.27 7.98
C TRP A 330 -20.80 -27.51 9.30
N ARG A 331 -22.01 -27.16 9.77
CA ARG A 331 -22.21 -26.47 11.04
C ARG A 331 -21.74 -27.31 12.22
N ALA A 332 -21.99 -28.62 12.21
CA ALA A 332 -21.58 -29.56 13.28
C ALA A 332 -20.05 -29.71 13.37
N GLN A 333 -19.32 -29.52 12.25
CA GLN A 333 -17.85 -29.65 12.23
C GLN A 333 -17.13 -28.37 12.64
N LEU A 334 -17.81 -27.21 12.61
CA LEU A 334 -17.17 -25.90 12.88
C LEU A 334 -16.46 -25.83 14.24
N PRO A 335 -17.03 -26.27 15.37
CA PRO A 335 -16.34 -26.15 16.66
C PRO A 335 -14.99 -26.87 16.69
N LEU A 336 -14.91 -28.04 16.06
CA LEU A 336 -13.67 -28.81 15.97
C LEU A 336 -12.67 -28.16 15.01
N ALA A 337 -13.12 -27.75 13.83
CA ALA A 337 -12.29 -27.04 12.84
C ALA A 337 -11.75 -25.72 13.42
N ASP A 338 -12.57 -25.01 14.17
CA ASP A 338 -12.20 -23.77 14.82
C ASP A 338 -11.12 -24.00 15.88
N ARG A 339 -11.33 -24.92 16.79
CA ARG A 339 -10.39 -25.25 17.88
C ARG A 339 -9.03 -25.73 17.35
N LEU A 340 -9.02 -26.56 16.31
CA LEU A 340 -7.80 -27.17 15.81
C LEU A 340 -6.99 -26.22 14.90
N VAL A 341 -7.67 -25.39 14.08
CA VAL A 341 -7.04 -24.64 12.99
C VAL A 341 -7.49 -23.18 12.93
N LEU A 342 -8.79 -22.88 12.72
CA LEU A 342 -9.24 -21.55 12.32
C LEU A 342 -8.94 -20.49 13.39
N ARG A 343 -9.09 -20.85 14.65
CA ARG A 343 -8.70 -19.98 15.79
C ARG A 343 -7.22 -19.64 15.75
N LYS A 344 -6.33 -20.59 15.41
CA LYS A 344 -4.87 -20.32 15.34
C LYS A 344 -4.51 -19.37 14.21
N ILE A 345 -5.24 -19.43 13.08
CA ILE A 345 -5.08 -18.47 11.98
C ILE A 345 -5.47 -17.07 12.48
N ARG A 346 -6.59 -16.93 13.20
CA ARG A 346 -6.98 -15.65 13.79
C ARG A 346 -5.97 -15.14 14.83
N GLU A 347 -5.44 -16.03 15.66
CA GLU A 347 -4.40 -15.67 16.65
C GLU A 347 -3.10 -15.21 15.99
N ALA A 348 -2.70 -15.79 14.86
CA ALA A 348 -1.56 -15.32 14.07
C ALA A 348 -1.76 -13.89 13.57
N MET A 349 -2.99 -13.50 13.25
CA MET A 349 -3.39 -12.14 12.88
C MET A 349 -3.66 -11.22 14.09
N GLY A 350 -3.38 -11.67 15.32
CA GLY A 350 -3.64 -10.91 16.54
C GLY A 350 -5.09 -10.98 17.03
N GLY A 351 -5.86 -12.00 16.65
CA GLY A 351 -7.23 -12.24 17.12
C GLY A 351 -8.32 -11.79 16.16
N GLN A 352 -9.52 -11.59 16.69
CA GLN A 352 -10.69 -11.13 15.92
C GLN A 352 -10.48 -9.71 15.39
N LYS A 353 -11.10 -9.43 14.24
CA LYS A 353 -11.07 -8.13 13.59
C LYS A 353 -12.49 -7.57 13.42
N THR A 354 -12.66 -6.33 13.80
CA THR A 354 -13.84 -5.52 13.43
C THR A 354 -13.76 -5.16 11.96
N MET A 355 -12.58 -4.75 11.52
CA MET A 355 -12.33 -4.41 10.11
C MET A 355 -10.89 -4.79 9.71
N LEU A 356 -10.75 -5.48 8.60
CA LEU A 356 -9.48 -5.87 8.00
C LEU A 356 -9.48 -5.48 6.53
N VAL A 357 -8.64 -4.52 6.18
CA VAL A 357 -8.59 -3.91 4.84
C VAL A 357 -7.33 -4.33 4.11
N SER A 358 -7.45 -4.60 2.82
CA SER A 358 -6.32 -4.77 1.90
C SER A 358 -6.35 -3.69 0.83
N GLY A 359 -5.21 -3.02 0.61
CA GLY A 359 -5.09 -1.98 -0.42
C GLY A 359 -3.67 -1.85 -0.95
N GLY A 360 -3.52 -1.00 -1.97
CA GLY A 360 -2.22 -0.67 -2.55
C GLY A 360 -1.69 -1.66 -3.60
N ALA A 361 -2.18 -2.91 -3.62
CA ALA A 361 -1.86 -3.91 -4.64
C ALA A 361 -3.00 -4.94 -4.73
N PRO A 362 -3.08 -5.74 -5.79
CA PRO A 362 -4.06 -6.81 -5.91
C PRO A 362 -3.85 -7.90 -4.85
N LEU A 363 -4.94 -8.36 -4.24
CA LEU A 363 -4.93 -9.49 -3.32
C LEU A 363 -5.34 -10.77 -4.07
N ARG A 364 -4.53 -11.83 -3.96
CA ARG A 364 -4.85 -13.12 -4.57
C ARG A 364 -6.15 -13.68 -4.03
N ARG A 365 -6.99 -14.19 -4.93
CA ARG A 365 -8.27 -14.82 -4.59
C ARG A 365 -8.13 -15.95 -3.56
N GLU A 366 -7.07 -16.76 -3.67
CA GLU A 366 -6.80 -17.84 -2.74
C GLU A 366 -6.58 -17.34 -1.32
N THR A 367 -5.77 -16.28 -1.17
CA THR A 367 -5.49 -15.62 0.10
C THR A 367 -6.77 -15.07 0.73
N GLU A 368 -7.59 -14.39 -0.07
CA GLU A 368 -8.88 -13.84 0.36
C GLU A 368 -9.82 -14.94 0.87
N LEU A 369 -9.94 -16.05 0.14
CA LEU A 369 -10.76 -17.20 0.50
C LEU A 369 -10.24 -17.91 1.76
N PHE A 370 -8.94 -18.02 1.93
CA PHE A 370 -8.31 -18.64 3.09
C PHE A 370 -8.61 -17.88 4.38
N PHE A 371 -8.37 -16.57 4.41
CA PHE A 371 -8.66 -15.76 5.59
C PHE A 371 -10.17 -15.66 5.84
N GLY A 372 -10.97 -15.56 4.78
CA GLY A 372 -12.43 -15.60 4.90
C GLY A 372 -12.93 -16.87 5.55
N ALA A 373 -12.35 -18.04 5.23
CA ALA A 373 -12.67 -19.30 5.89
C ALA A 373 -12.40 -19.28 7.40
N ALA A 374 -11.35 -18.59 7.83
CA ALA A 374 -11.05 -18.39 9.24
C ALA A 374 -11.94 -17.33 9.94
N GLY A 375 -12.90 -16.74 9.23
CA GLY A 375 -13.75 -15.67 9.75
C GLY A 375 -13.11 -14.28 9.73
N LEU A 376 -11.95 -14.15 9.06
CA LEU A 376 -11.24 -12.89 8.82
C LEU A 376 -11.56 -12.40 7.42
N GLN A 377 -12.64 -11.64 7.27
CA GLN A 377 -13.01 -11.07 5.98
C GLN A 377 -12.08 -9.91 5.63
N ILE A 378 -11.33 -10.07 4.54
CA ILE A 378 -10.48 -9.00 4.01
C ILE A 378 -11.31 -8.15 3.07
N LEU A 379 -11.42 -6.87 3.37
CA LEU A 379 -12.14 -5.89 2.57
C LEU A 379 -11.14 -5.25 1.59
N ASN A 380 -11.16 -5.66 0.33
CA ASN A 380 -10.31 -5.08 -0.68
C ASN A 380 -10.78 -3.67 -1.01
N GLY A 381 -9.82 -2.73 -1.07
CA GLY A 381 -10.00 -1.37 -1.53
C GLY A 381 -9.07 -1.05 -2.70
N TYR A 382 -9.56 -0.23 -3.62
CA TYR A 382 -8.82 0.27 -4.77
C TYR A 382 -8.79 1.79 -4.75
N GLY A 383 -7.66 2.32 -5.17
CA GLY A 383 -7.47 3.74 -5.35
C GLY A 383 -6.02 4.11 -5.63
N MET A 384 -5.78 5.41 -5.64
CA MET A 384 -4.49 6.00 -5.96
C MET A 384 -4.32 7.32 -5.18
N THR A 385 -3.09 7.79 -5.04
CA THR A 385 -2.80 9.03 -4.29
C THR A 385 -3.62 10.22 -4.83
N GLU A 386 -3.83 10.27 -6.14
CA GLU A 386 -4.60 11.28 -6.85
C GLU A 386 -6.11 11.28 -6.51
N ALA A 387 -6.57 10.28 -5.74
CA ALA A 387 -7.94 10.16 -5.23
C ALA A 387 -8.00 10.04 -3.69
N ALA A 388 -7.00 10.49 -2.97
CA ALA A 388 -6.86 10.75 -1.53
C ALA A 388 -7.10 9.64 -0.47
N PRO A 389 -6.86 8.32 -0.66
CA PRO A 389 -6.52 7.58 -1.86
C PRO A 389 -7.64 6.69 -2.42
N LEU A 390 -8.88 6.66 -1.89
CA LEU A 390 -9.89 5.63 -2.16
C LEU A 390 -10.83 5.99 -3.32
N ILE A 391 -11.03 5.02 -4.22
CA ILE A 391 -12.02 5.07 -5.31
C ILE A 391 -13.16 4.10 -5.05
N SER A 392 -12.83 2.86 -4.67
CA SER A 392 -13.81 1.82 -4.39
C SER A 392 -13.34 0.87 -3.30
N TYR A 393 -14.29 0.22 -2.62
CA TYR A 393 -13.98 -0.77 -1.58
C TYR A 393 -15.13 -1.75 -1.36
N ASN A 394 -14.79 -2.96 -0.89
CA ASN A 394 -15.73 -3.90 -0.35
C ASN A 394 -16.17 -3.47 1.06
N THR A 395 -17.43 -3.71 1.39
CA THR A 395 -17.96 -3.57 2.75
C THR A 395 -18.44 -4.91 3.28
N HIS A 396 -18.74 -5.02 4.58
CA HIS A 396 -19.32 -6.26 5.13
C HIS A 396 -20.64 -6.65 4.47
N SER A 397 -21.46 -5.70 4.08
CA SER A 397 -22.77 -5.89 3.44
C SER A 397 -22.72 -6.00 1.92
N ALA A 398 -21.74 -5.35 1.28
CA ALA A 398 -21.54 -5.37 -0.16
C ALA A 398 -20.13 -5.92 -0.46
N TYR A 399 -20.03 -7.25 -0.57
CA TYR A 399 -18.77 -7.95 -0.69
C TYR A 399 -18.78 -8.93 -1.86
N ARG A 400 -17.70 -8.94 -2.64
CA ARG A 400 -17.49 -9.89 -3.73
C ARG A 400 -16.02 -10.29 -3.83
N VAL A 401 -15.76 -11.57 -3.72
CA VAL A 401 -14.40 -12.12 -3.82
C VAL A 401 -13.74 -11.75 -5.14
N GLY A 402 -12.49 -11.26 -5.07
CA GLY A 402 -11.70 -10.83 -6.21
C GLY A 402 -12.10 -9.47 -6.79
N SER A 403 -13.09 -8.77 -6.21
CA SER A 403 -13.44 -7.40 -6.60
C SER A 403 -12.77 -6.37 -5.69
N MET A 404 -12.66 -5.16 -6.21
CA MET A 404 -12.27 -3.96 -5.46
C MET A 404 -13.48 -3.25 -4.83
N GLY A 405 -14.61 -3.98 -4.70
CA GLY A 405 -15.84 -3.43 -4.14
C GLY A 405 -16.61 -2.52 -5.08
N ARG A 406 -17.46 -1.67 -4.49
CA ARG A 406 -18.23 -0.64 -5.19
C ARG A 406 -17.58 0.73 -5.03
N VAL A 407 -17.88 1.64 -5.94
CA VAL A 407 -17.44 3.03 -5.83
C VAL A 407 -17.86 3.63 -4.49
N MET A 408 -16.99 4.44 -3.91
CA MET A 408 -17.25 5.11 -2.63
C MET A 408 -18.47 6.06 -2.73
N PRO A 409 -19.20 6.28 -1.63
CA PRO A 409 -20.29 7.26 -1.60
C PRO A 409 -19.84 8.66 -2.02
N GLY A 410 -20.54 9.26 -2.99
CA GLY A 410 -20.19 10.55 -3.58
C GLY A 410 -19.27 10.46 -4.80
N GLY A 411 -18.71 9.29 -5.10
CA GLY A 411 -17.92 9.05 -6.31
C GLY A 411 -18.74 8.45 -7.46
N ARG A 412 -18.22 8.59 -8.67
CA ARG A 412 -18.72 7.98 -9.90
C ARG A 412 -17.56 7.33 -10.65
N ILE A 413 -17.81 6.18 -11.26
CA ILE A 413 -16.85 5.48 -12.13
C ILE A 413 -17.49 5.13 -13.45
N LYS A 414 -16.71 5.21 -14.53
CA LYS A 414 -17.05 4.63 -15.83
C LYS A 414 -15.81 4.03 -16.50
N LEU A 415 -16.02 3.29 -17.55
CA LEU A 415 -14.94 2.74 -18.38
C LEU A 415 -14.80 3.61 -19.64
N GLY A 416 -13.64 4.16 -19.83
CA GLY A 416 -13.24 4.87 -21.04
C GLY A 416 -12.68 3.94 -22.11
N ASP A 417 -11.88 4.50 -23.02
CA ASP A 417 -11.20 3.75 -24.08
C ASP A 417 -10.31 2.66 -23.48
N LYS A 418 -10.20 1.53 -24.18
CA LYS A 418 -9.44 0.35 -23.74
C LYS A 418 -9.82 -0.15 -22.33
N HIS A 419 -11.05 0.15 -21.89
CA HIS A 419 -11.55 -0.16 -20.55
C HIS A 419 -10.77 0.52 -19.41
N GLU A 420 -10.17 1.69 -19.66
CA GLU A 420 -9.57 2.52 -18.61
C GLU A 420 -10.63 2.91 -17.58
N ILE A 421 -10.31 2.75 -16.30
CA ILE A 421 -11.16 3.20 -15.21
C ILE A 421 -11.05 4.72 -15.11
N LEU A 422 -12.16 5.42 -15.31
CA LEU A 422 -12.30 6.85 -15.14
C LEU A 422 -13.07 7.12 -13.86
N TYR A 423 -12.55 8.03 -13.03
CA TYR A 423 -13.11 8.34 -11.73
C TYR A 423 -13.46 9.82 -11.59
N GLN A 424 -14.60 10.09 -10.98
CA GLN A 424 -15.03 11.42 -10.56
C GLN A 424 -15.48 11.36 -9.11
N GLY A 425 -14.96 12.22 -8.24
CA GLY A 425 -15.32 12.23 -6.84
C GLY A 425 -14.80 13.46 -6.09
N PRO A 426 -15.36 13.75 -4.89
CA PRO A 426 -14.99 14.93 -4.10
C PRO A 426 -13.58 14.80 -3.48
N ASN A 427 -12.99 13.63 -3.50
CA ASN A 427 -11.67 13.30 -2.99
C ASN A 427 -10.56 13.33 -4.06
N VAL A 428 -10.87 13.76 -5.28
CA VAL A 428 -9.88 13.91 -6.36
C VAL A 428 -8.94 15.07 -6.06
N MET A 429 -7.67 14.90 -6.42
CA MET A 429 -6.61 15.90 -6.26
C MET A 429 -6.88 17.21 -7.02
N ASP A 430 -6.19 18.28 -6.61
CA ASP A 430 -6.20 19.58 -7.31
C ASP A 430 -5.15 19.64 -8.45
N GLY A 431 -4.64 18.51 -8.89
CA GLY A 431 -3.59 18.39 -9.89
C GLY A 431 -2.21 18.14 -9.29
N TYR A 432 -1.19 18.16 -10.13
CA TYR A 432 0.19 18.01 -9.72
C TYR A 432 0.82 19.37 -9.38
N TRP A 433 1.75 19.37 -8.43
CA TRP A 433 2.47 20.57 -8.01
C TRP A 433 3.36 21.06 -9.15
N ASP A 434 3.25 22.33 -9.48
CA ASP A 434 4.02 23.04 -10.53
C ASP A 434 4.16 22.23 -11.86
N ASN A 435 3.13 21.45 -12.22
CA ASN A 435 3.15 20.60 -13.43
C ASN A 435 1.77 20.60 -14.12
N GLU A 436 1.50 21.67 -14.90
CA GLU A 436 0.22 21.83 -15.60
C GLU A 436 0.02 20.81 -16.72
N GLU A 437 1.10 20.40 -17.40
CA GLU A 437 1.04 19.40 -18.48
C GLU A 437 0.59 18.05 -17.93
N ALA A 438 1.26 17.54 -16.89
CA ALA A 438 0.87 16.31 -16.24
C ALA A 438 -0.52 16.39 -15.61
N THR A 439 -0.92 17.57 -15.09
CA THR A 439 -2.27 17.79 -14.57
C THR A 439 -3.30 17.64 -15.69
N ARG A 440 -3.08 18.26 -16.83
CA ARG A 440 -3.99 18.19 -18.00
C ARG A 440 -4.12 16.75 -18.50
N GLU A 441 -3.01 16.01 -18.59
CA GLU A 441 -3.00 14.60 -19.00
C GLU A 441 -3.75 13.68 -18.02
N ALA A 442 -3.78 14.03 -16.73
CA ALA A 442 -4.45 13.23 -15.71
C ALA A 442 -5.98 13.35 -15.76
N PHE A 443 -6.51 14.30 -16.50
CA PHE A 443 -7.96 14.53 -16.57
C PHE A 443 -8.50 14.36 -18.00
N LEU A 444 -9.73 13.85 -18.08
CA LEU A 444 -10.56 13.79 -19.29
C LEU A 444 -11.84 14.58 -19.02
N THR A 445 -12.18 15.52 -19.89
CA THR A 445 -13.44 16.25 -19.80
C THR A 445 -14.34 15.86 -20.96
N ASP A 446 -15.59 15.51 -20.65
CA ASP A 446 -16.65 15.20 -21.60
C ASP A 446 -18.00 15.79 -21.15
N ASP A 447 -19.10 15.43 -21.82
CA ASP A 447 -20.45 15.94 -21.52
C ASP A 447 -20.96 15.58 -20.12
N GLU A 448 -20.37 14.56 -19.46
CA GLU A 448 -20.72 14.14 -18.10
C GLU A 448 -19.86 14.81 -17.02
N GLY A 449 -18.83 15.58 -17.41
CA GLY A 449 -17.94 16.33 -16.54
C GLY A 449 -16.46 15.98 -16.67
N THR A 450 -15.68 16.30 -15.63
CA THR A 450 -14.23 16.05 -15.59
C THR A 450 -13.94 14.77 -14.80
N TRP A 451 -13.17 13.88 -15.39
CA TRP A 451 -12.84 12.55 -14.89
C TRP A 451 -11.34 12.42 -14.67
N LEU A 452 -10.93 11.90 -13.52
CA LEU A 452 -9.57 11.48 -13.28
C LEU A 452 -9.31 10.19 -14.09
N ARG A 453 -8.27 10.21 -14.89
CA ARG A 453 -7.74 9.04 -15.61
C ARG A 453 -6.85 8.24 -14.65
N THR A 454 -7.29 7.04 -14.30
CA THR A 454 -6.53 6.24 -13.33
C THR A 454 -5.31 5.56 -13.96
N GLY A 455 -5.31 5.38 -15.27
CA GLY A 455 -4.34 4.58 -15.98
C GLY A 455 -4.45 3.08 -15.68
N ASP A 456 -5.47 2.66 -14.92
CA ASP A 456 -5.75 1.26 -14.62
C ASP A 456 -6.91 0.76 -15.50
N VAL A 457 -6.85 -0.49 -15.92
CA VAL A 457 -7.85 -1.15 -16.75
C VAL A 457 -8.73 -2.04 -15.89
N GLY A 458 -10.03 -2.08 -16.17
CA GLY A 458 -10.93 -2.87 -15.37
C GLY A 458 -12.26 -3.20 -16.04
N ARG A 459 -13.13 -3.81 -15.25
CA ARG A 459 -14.51 -4.08 -15.61
C ARG A 459 -15.45 -3.87 -14.43
N ILE A 460 -16.66 -3.47 -14.71
CA ILE A 460 -17.72 -3.32 -13.72
C ILE A 460 -18.78 -4.39 -14.00
N ASP A 461 -19.17 -5.13 -12.97
CA ASP A 461 -20.21 -6.13 -13.14
C ASP A 461 -21.63 -5.52 -13.03
N ARG A 462 -22.66 -6.33 -13.32
CA ARG A 462 -24.07 -5.92 -13.28
C ARG A 462 -24.55 -5.46 -11.89
N ARG A 463 -23.80 -5.75 -10.83
CA ARG A 463 -24.08 -5.35 -9.45
C ARG A 463 -23.26 -4.14 -9.01
N GLY A 464 -22.49 -3.53 -9.92
CA GLY A 464 -21.64 -2.35 -9.65
C GLY A 464 -20.33 -2.66 -8.95
N PHE A 465 -19.87 -3.92 -8.91
CA PHE A 465 -18.55 -4.26 -8.37
C PHE A 465 -17.45 -4.04 -9.41
N LEU A 466 -16.43 -3.31 -9.01
CA LEU A 466 -15.24 -3.04 -9.82
C LEU A 466 -14.24 -4.20 -9.71
N PHE A 467 -13.65 -4.57 -10.83
CA PHE A 467 -12.52 -5.49 -10.93
C PHE A 467 -11.41 -4.77 -11.70
N VAL A 468 -10.29 -4.53 -11.06
CA VAL A 468 -9.07 -4.03 -11.70
C VAL A 468 -8.36 -5.22 -12.31
N THR A 469 -7.95 -5.13 -13.56
CA THR A 469 -7.34 -6.25 -14.29
C THR A 469 -5.90 -5.99 -14.65
N ASP A 470 -5.51 -4.74 -14.90
CA ASP A 470 -4.13 -4.36 -15.23
C ASP A 470 -3.91 -2.84 -15.21
N ARG A 471 -2.69 -2.41 -15.54
CA ARG A 471 -2.35 -1.03 -15.87
C ARG A 471 -2.26 -0.81 -17.36
N LEU A 472 -2.85 0.28 -17.84
CA LEU A 472 -2.88 0.62 -19.27
C LEU A 472 -1.47 0.71 -19.87
N LYS A 473 -0.50 1.22 -19.13
CA LYS A 473 0.90 1.38 -19.56
C LYS A 473 1.73 0.08 -19.50
N ASP A 474 1.22 -0.94 -18.78
CA ASP A 474 1.89 -2.22 -18.61
C ASP A 474 1.33 -3.29 -19.57
N ILE A 475 0.26 -2.98 -20.31
CA ILE A 475 -0.30 -3.88 -21.32
C ILE A 475 0.77 -4.14 -22.39
N ILE A 476 1.09 -5.40 -22.57
CA ILE A 476 1.99 -5.90 -23.60
C ILE A 476 1.22 -5.98 -24.92
N VAL A 477 1.72 -5.31 -25.94
CA VAL A 477 1.20 -5.44 -27.33
C VAL A 477 2.20 -6.25 -28.12
N THR A 478 1.89 -7.51 -28.40
CA THR A 478 2.79 -8.37 -29.19
C THR A 478 2.85 -7.94 -30.66
N GLU A 479 3.88 -8.38 -31.41
CA GLU A 479 3.97 -8.16 -32.86
C GLU A 479 2.72 -8.64 -33.62
N GLY A 480 2.04 -9.67 -33.11
CA GLY A 480 0.76 -10.14 -33.65
C GLY A 480 -0.46 -9.28 -33.27
N GLY A 481 -0.27 -8.11 -32.66
CA GLY A 481 -1.32 -7.17 -32.28
C GLY A 481 -2.22 -7.65 -31.12
N LYS A 482 -1.76 -8.61 -30.31
CA LYS A 482 -2.50 -9.09 -29.13
C LYS A 482 -2.19 -8.24 -27.91
N ASN A 483 -3.21 -7.68 -27.29
CA ASN A 483 -3.10 -7.02 -26.01
C ASN A 483 -3.11 -8.07 -24.90
N ILE A 484 -2.06 -8.12 -24.10
CA ILE A 484 -1.89 -9.08 -23.01
C ILE A 484 -1.65 -8.31 -21.72
N SER A 485 -2.47 -8.61 -20.72
CA SER A 485 -2.29 -8.17 -19.35
C SER A 485 -1.22 -9.03 -18.67
N PRO A 486 -0.03 -8.51 -18.34
CA PRO A 486 1.04 -9.31 -17.72
C PRO A 486 0.72 -9.69 -16.28
N GLN A 487 0.06 -8.82 -15.52
CA GLN A 487 -0.18 -9.00 -14.09
C GLN A 487 -0.90 -10.30 -13.72
N PRO A 488 -2.00 -10.74 -14.38
CA PRO A 488 -2.64 -12.01 -14.06
C PRO A 488 -1.73 -13.23 -14.29
N ILE A 489 -0.82 -13.14 -15.28
CA ILE A 489 0.15 -14.21 -15.56
C ILE A 489 1.22 -14.24 -14.48
N GLU A 490 1.73 -13.08 -14.07
CA GLU A 490 2.71 -12.92 -12.99
C GLU A 490 2.16 -13.42 -11.65
N GLU A 491 0.92 -13.07 -11.32
CA GLU A 491 0.23 -13.54 -10.11
C GLU A 491 0.06 -15.07 -10.12
N LEU A 492 -0.27 -15.64 -11.27
CA LEU A 492 -0.41 -17.09 -11.43
C LEU A 492 0.94 -17.80 -11.20
N LEU A 493 2.02 -17.28 -11.79
CA LEU A 493 3.38 -17.83 -11.62
C LEU A 493 3.87 -17.71 -10.17
N GLN A 494 3.67 -16.57 -9.55
CA GLN A 494 4.02 -16.35 -8.14
C GLN A 494 3.17 -17.18 -7.15
N SER A 495 2.20 -17.97 -7.60
CA SER A 495 1.52 -18.98 -6.76
C SER A 495 2.46 -20.13 -6.37
N ASP A 496 3.51 -20.38 -7.16
CA ASP A 496 4.58 -21.29 -6.81
C ASP A 496 5.66 -20.54 -6.00
N PRO A 497 6.01 -20.99 -4.79
CA PRO A 497 7.02 -20.36 -3.94
C PRO A 497 8.43 -20.26 -4.57
N MET A 498 8.70 -20.90 -5.69
CA MET A 498 9.93 -20.74 -6.46
C MET A 498 10.06 -19.31 -7.02
N PHE A 499 8.95 -18.71 -7.45
CA PHE A 499 8.93 -17.41 -8.10
C PHE A 499 8.73 -16.27 -7.08
N GLU A 500 9.82 -15.68 -6.58
CA GLU A 500 9.74 -14.55 -5.63
C GLU A 500 9.27 -13.28 -6.34
N HIS A 501 9.91 -12.93 -7.47
CA HIS A 501 9.45 -11.91 -8.39
C HIS A 501 9.49 -12.42 -9.82
N VAL A 502 8.49 -12.05 -10.61
CA VAL A 502 8.37 -12.43 -12.02
C VAL A 502 8.01 -11.19 -12.83
N VAL A 503 8.64 -11.03 -13.97
CA VAL A 503 8.31 -10.00 -14.96
C VAL A 503 8.02 -10.68 -16.28
N VAL A 504 6.77 -10.58 -16.74
CA VAL A 504 6.35 -11.03 -18.08
C VAL A 504 6.77 -9.98 -19.08
N LEU A 505 7.45 -10.39 -20.13
CA LEU A 505 8.02 -9.56 -21.17
C LEU A 505 7.49 -9.98 -22.55
N GLY A 506 7.35 -9.05 -23.50
CA GLY A 506 6.81 -9.39 -24.81
C GLY A 506 6.28 -8.22 -25.62
N ASP A 507 6.47 -6.97 -25.13
CA ASP A 507 6.02 -5.80 -25.86
C ASP A 507 6.81 -5.62 -27.16
N ASN A 508 6.08 -5.50 -28.30
CA ASN A 508 6.65 -5.51 -29.65
C ASN A 508 7.56 -6.73 -29.93
N ARG A 509 7.18 -7.90 -29.37
CA ARG A 509 7.90 -9.16 -29.56
C ARG A 509 6.94 -10.26 -30.05
N PRO A 510 7.45 -11.35 -30.69
CA PRO A 510 6.59 -12.39 -31.26
C PRO A 510 5.89 -13.28 -30.23
N PHE A 511 6.41 -13.36 -29.01
CA PHE A 511 5.89 -14.20 -27.90
C PHE A 511 6.30 -13.64 -26.54
N LEU A 512 5.70 -14.22 -25.47
CA LEU A 512 6.02 -13.85 -24.09
C LEU A 512 7.23 -14.63 -23.56
N THR A 513 8.07 -13.93 -22.80
CA THR A 513 9.18 -14.48 -22.01
C THR A 513 9.08 -14.02 -20.56
N LEU A 514 9.86 -14.64 -19.68
CA LEU A 514 9.91 -14.28 -18.25
C LEU A 514 11.33 -13.90 -17.82
N LEU A 515 11.42 -12.84 -17.04
CA LEU A 515 12.55 -12.66 -16.14
C LEU A 515 12.11 -13.02 -14.73
N VAL A 516 12.82 -13.93 -14.10
CA VAL A 516 12.47 -14.51 -12.80
C VAL A 516 13.54 -14.19 -11.78
N GLN A 517 13.15 -13.60 -10.65
CA GLN A 517 13.93 -13.70 -9.41
C GLN A 517 13.43 -14.90 -8.63
N PRO A 518 14.22 -15.98 -8.51
CA PRO A 518 13.81 -17.14 -7.74
C PRO A 518 13.95 -16.90 -6.24
N SER A 519 13.16 -17.59 -5.45
CA SER A 519 13.40 -17.72 -4.01
C SER A 519 14.70 -18.50 -3.77
N MET A 520 15.68 -17.86 -3.15
CA MET A 520 17.00 -18.45 -2.94
C MET A 520 16.93 -19.76 -2.14
N ALA A 521 16.07 -19.79 -1.11
CA ALA A 521 15.88 -20.99 -0.29
C ALA A 521 15.29 -22.18 -1.07
N ASN A 522 14.40 -21.91 -2.04
CA ASN A 522 13.79 -22.94 -2.87
C ASN A 522 14.70 -23.33 -4.04
N LEU A 523 15.48 -22.38 -4.57
CA LEU A 523 16.50 -22.66 -5.58
C LEU A 523 17.57 -23.62 -5.07
N GLN A 524 18.07 -23.42 -3.83
CA GLN A 524 19.03 -24.32 -3.19
C GLN A 524 18.44 -25.72 -2.96
N LYS A 525 17.19 -25.82 -2.50
CA LYS A 525 16.50 -27.11 -2.36
C LYS A 525 16.31 -27.84 -3.70
N LEU A 526 16.05 -27.09 -4.76
CA LEU A 526 15.96 -27.67 -6.10
C LEU A 526 17.31 -28.21 -6.56
N ALA A 527 18.41 -27.49 -6.32
CA ALA A 527 19.76 -27.94 -6.61
C ALA A 527 20.10 -29.23 -5.83
N GLU A 528 19.76 -29.30 -4.54
CA GLU A 528 19.91 -30.51 -3.71
C GLU A 528 19.11 -31.67 -4.28
N ALA A 529 17.84 -31.45 -4.66
CA ALA A 529 16.97 -32.47 -5.21
C ALA A 529 17.44 -33.01 -6.58
N LEU A 530 18.13 -32.16 -7.36
CA LEU A 530 18.72 -32.54 -8.66
C LEU A 530 20.16 -33.06 -8.52
N HIS A 531 20.70 -33.15 -7.30
CA HIS A 531 22.08 -33.55 -7.02
C HIS A 531 23.11 -32.69 -7.78
N ILE A 532 22.88 -31.37 -7.83
CA ILE A 532 23.77 -30.41 -8.47
C ILE A 532 24.71 -29.84 -7.42
N ASP A 533 26.00 -30.15 -7.57
CA ASP A 533 27.06 -29.54 -6.77
C ASP A 533 27.38 -28.14 -7.32
N TYR A 534 27.53 -27.16 -6.44
CA TYR A 534 27.90 -25.79 -6.81
C TYR A 534 28.84 -25.18 -5.76
N GLY A 535 29.82 -24.42 -6.21
CA GLY A 535 30.75 -23.69 -5.35
C GLY A 535 30.14 -22.37 -4.85
N HIS A 536 29.45 -21.67 -5.74
CA HIS A 536 28.75 -20.43 -5.46
C HIS A 536 27.32 -20.47 -5.97
N VAL A 537 26.40 -19.89 -5.21
CA VAL A 537 24.96 -19.86 -5.56
C VAL A 537 24.70 -19.19 -6.92
N SER A 538 25.58 -18.27 -7.34
CA SER A 538 25.52 -17.63 -8.67
C SER A 538 25.60 -18.61 -9.84
N GLU A 539 26.19 -19.79 -9.66
CA GLU A 539 26.29 -20.83 -10.69
C GLU A 539 24.93 -21.45 -11.00
N LEU A 540 24.01 -21.46 -10.01
CA LEU A 540 22.67 -22.02 -10.17
C LEU A 540 21.81 -21.22 -11.14
N PHE A 541 22.02 -19.90 -11.28
CA PHE A 541 21.21 -19.05 -12.15
C PHE A 541 21.34 -19.38 -13.66
N ASN A 542 22.47 -19.96 -14.05
CA ASN A 542 22.74 -20.33 -15.44
C ASN A 542 22.78 -21.87 -15.64
N ASN A 543 22.48 -22.65 -14.59
CA ASN A 543 22.45 -24.09 -14.71
C ASN A 543 21.25 -24.56 -15.51
N GLN A 544 21.48 -25.26 -16.64
CA GLN A 544 20.44 -25.64 -17.58
C GLN A 544 19.39 -26.56 -16.96
N ASN A 545 19.78 -27.53 -16.12
CA ASN A 545 18.84 -28.44 -15.47
C ASN A 545 17.88 -27.70 -14.52
N ILE A 546 18.38 -26.71 -13.82
CA ILE A 546 17.56 -25.84 -12.94
C ILE A 546 16.62 -24.96 -13.79
N LEU A 547 17.14 -24.34 -14.85
CA LEU A 547 16.32 -23.55 -15.78
C LEU A 547 15.19 -24.36 -16.39
N ASP A 548 15.49 -25.62 -16.79
CA ASP A 548 14.49 -26.52 -17.38
C ASP A 548 13.39 -26.90 -16.38
N GLU A 549 13.74 -27.17 -15.11
CA GLU A 549 12.74 -27.47 -14.08
C GLU A 549 11.87 -26.24 -13.73
N ILE A 550 12.46 -25.06 -13.62
CA ILE A 550 11.70 -23.81 -13.38
C ILE A 550 10.80 -23.52 -14.60
N LYS A 551 11.29 -23.75 -15.82
CA LYS A 551 10.50 -23.60 -17.03
C LYS A 551 9.32 -24.58 -17.08
N LYS A 552 9.52 -25.84 -16.75
CA LYS A 552 8.43 -26.84 -16.62
C LYS A 552 7.38 -26.40 -15.61
N SER A 553 7.80 -25.86 -14.45
CA SER A 553 6.86 -25.29 -13.46
C SER A 553 6.05 -24.14 -14.05
N ALA A 554 6.71 -23.18 -14.71
CA ALA A 554 6.04 -22.06 -15.36
C ALA A 554 5.05 -22.50 -16.45
N GLU A 555 5.43 -23.47 -17.28
CA GLU A 555 4.57 -24.05 -18.32
C GLU A 555 3.37 -24.79 -17.72
N ALA A 556 3.58 -25.55 -16.64
CA ALA A 556 2.50 -26.26 -15.95
C ALA A 556 1.45 -25.31 -15.34
N LEU A 557 1.90 -24.20 -14.79
CA LEU A 557 1.03 -23.16 -14.24
C LEU A 557 0.24 -22.44 -15.34
N THR A 558 0.89 -22.13 -16.46
CA THR A 558 0.29 -21.34 -17.55
C THR A 558 -0.41 -22.16 -18.63
N LYS A 559 -0.40 -23.51 -18.55
CA LYS A 559 -0.95 -24.43 -19.59
C LYS A 559 -2.40 -24.18 -19.97
N ASN A 560 -3.22 -23.70 -19.04
CA ASN A 560 -4.64 -23.43 -19.24
C ASN A 560 -4.91 -22.02 -19.81
N LEU A 561 -3.88 -21.20 -19.97
CA LEU A 561 -3.99 -19.91 -20.62
C LEU A 561 -4.03 -20.05 -22.14
N PRO A 562 -4.64 -19.09 -22.86
CA PRO A 562 -4.55 -19.02 -24.33
C PRO A 562 -3.10 -19.10 -24.80
N LYS A 563 -2.86 -19.70 -25.97
CA LYS A 563 -1.50 -19.92 -26.53
C LYS A 563 -0.64 -18.64 -26.59
N TYR A 564 -1.25 -17.51 -26.90
CA TYR A 564 -0.56 -16.21 -26.98
C TYR A 564 -0.20 -15.61 -25.61
N GLN A 565 -0.74 -16.16 -24.51
CA GLN A 565 -0.42 -15.80 -23.13
C GLN A 565 0.53 -16.81 -22.46
N GLN A 566 0.88 -17.91 -23.15
CA GLN A 566 1.84 -18.87 -22.65
C GLN A 566 3.27 -18.39 -22.87
N VAL A 567 4.09 -18.60 -21.88
CA VAL A 567 5.50 -18.19 -21.88
C VAL A 567 6.34 -19.19 -22.69
N ARG A 568 7.27 -18.71 -23.50
CA ARG A 568 8.12 -19.54 -24.37
C ARG A 568 9.53 -19.76 -23.84
N ASP A 569 10.07 -18.79 -23.15
CA ASP A 569 11.41 -18.89 -22.55
C ASP A 569 11.49 -18.08 -21.25
N LEU A 570 12.49 -18.38 -20.41
CA LEU A 570 12.76 -17.67 -19.20
C LEU A 570 14.26 -17.54 -18.92
N ARG A 571 14.61 -16.50 -18.16
CA ARG A 571 15.91 -16.35 -17.53
C ARG A 571 15.73 -15.98 -16.07
N MET A 572 16.72 -16.38 -15.26
CA MET A 572 16.79 -15.99 -13.86
C MET A 572 17.67 -14.75 -13.71
N SER A 573 17.23 -13.80 -12.89
CA SER A 573 18.06 -12.69 -12.45
C SER A 573 18.93 -13.13 -11.29
N SER A 574 20.24 -12.96 -11.42
CA SER A 574 21.21 -13.16 -10.33
C SER A 574 21.21 -11.98 -9.34
N GLU A 575 20.68 -10.83 -9.77
CA GLU A 575 20.51 -9.65 -8.94
C GLU A 575 19.11 -9.68 -8.29
N GLY A 576 19.06 -9.65 -6.94
CA GLY A 576 17.79 -9.55 -6.22
C GLY A 576 17.10 -8.21 -6.49
N PHE A 577 15.76 -8.22 -6.61
CA PHE A 577 15.00 -6.98 -6.75
C PHE A 577 14.86 -6.30 -5.40
N SER A 578 15.23 -5.03 -5.32
CA SER A 578 15.17 -4.25 -4.08
C SER A 578 14.86 -2.78 -4.36
N ILE A 579 14.48 -2.07 -3.30
CA ILE A 579 14.32 -0.61 -3.36
C ILE A 579 15.70 0.04 -3.58
N ALA A 580 16.74 -0.49 -2.93
CA ALA A 580 18.10 0.07 -2.97
C ALA A 580 18.71 0.07 -4.38
N ASN A 581 18.41 -0.96 -5.21
CA ASN A 581 18.90 -1.01 -6.59
C ASN A 581 17.91 -0.43 -7.62
N GLY A 582 16.82 0.16 -7.15
CA GLY A 582 15.84 0.84 -7.98
C GLY A 582 14.88 -0.08 -8.75
N LEU A 583 14.91 -1.39 -8.56
CA LEU A 583 14.03 -2.34 -9.25
C LEU A 583 12.66 -2.48 -8.59
N LEU A 584 12.53 -2.09 -7.32
CA LEU A 584 11.25 -2.02 -6.60
C LEU A 584 10.91 -0.57 -6.21
N THR A 585 9.61 -0.28 -6.13
CA THR A 585 9.11 0.94 -5.51
C THR A 585 9.23 0.85 -3.97
N PRO A 586 9.11 1.96 -3.21
CA PRO A 586 8.99 1.91 -1.75
C PRO A 586 7.86 1.03 -1.22
N THR A 587 6.83 0.77 -2.05
CA THR A 587 5.72 -0.14 -1.77
C THR A 587 5.96 -1.57 -2.28
N LEU A 588 7.21 -1.92 -2.61
CA LEU A 588 7.66 -3.24 -3.09
C LEU A 588 7.03 -3.70 -4.42
N LYS A 589 6.57 -2.77 -5.25
CA LYS A 589 6.12 -3.06 -6.62
C LYS A 589 7.31 -3.06 -7.58
N VAL A 590 7.33 -3.99 -8.52
CA VAL A 590 8.37 -4.06 -9.56
C VAL A 590 8.26 -2.86 -10.50
N LYS A 591 9.37 -2.16 -10.71
CA LYS A 591 9.50 -1.10 -11.72
C LYS A 591 9.85 -1.74 -13.07
N ARG A 592 8.83 -2.24 -13.80
CA ARG A 592 8.98 -3.01 -15.05
C ARG A 592 9.98 -2.39 -16.03
N ARG A 593 9.87 -1.10 -16.32
CA ARG A 593 10.78 -0.41 -17.27
C ARG A 593 12.24 -0.42 -16.80
N GLU A 594 12.48 -0.29 -15.49
CA GLU A 594 13.84 -0.36 -14.96
C GLU A 594 14.41 -1.78 -15.08
N VAL A 595 13.57 -2.79 -14.86
CA VAL A 595 13.93 -4.19 -15.08
C VAL A 595 14.26 -4.43 -16.54
N GLU A 596 13.41 -3.99 -17.47
CA GLU A 596 13.65 -4.11 -18.93
C GLU A 596 14.94 -3.40 -19.35
N ARG A 597 15.18 -2.19 -18.85
CA ARG A 597 16.39 -1.44 -19.15
C ARG A 597 17.65 -2.13 -18.64
N ARG A 598 17.61 -2.61 -17.38
CA ARG A 598 18.76 -3.19 -16.70
C ARG A 598 19.14 -4.55 -17.24
N PHE A 599 18.17 -5.36 -17.60
CA PHE A 599 18.37 -6.73 -18.08
C PHE A 599 18.17 -6.87 -19.59
N ARG A 600 18.26 -5.77 -20.36
CA ARG A 600 18.04 -5.76 -21.82
C ARG A 600 18.81 -6.86 -22.54
N GLY A 601 20.11 -7.03 -22.25
CA GLY A 601 20.92 -8.06 -22.90
C GLY A 601 20.40 -9.48 -22.67
N LEU A 602 20.04 -9.79 -21.42
CA LEU A 602 19.48 -11.08 -21.04
C LEU A 602 18.10 -11.33 -21.67
N ILE A 603 17.33 -10.27 -21.82
CA ILE A 603 16.02 -10.30 -22.47
C ILE A 603 16.18 -10.57 -23.97
N ASP A 604 17.07 -9.85 -24.66
CA ASP A 604 17.29 -10.00 -26.11
C ASP A 604 17.82 -11.39 -26.46
N GLU A 605 18.63 -12.00 -25.59
CA GLU A 605 19.10 -13.39 -25.76
C GLU A 605 17.96 -14.41 -25.85
N MET A 606 16.87 -14.24 -25.08
CA MET A 606 15.72 -15.14 -25.10
C MET A 606 15.03 -15.15 -26.47
N TYR A 607 14.98 -14.01 -27.14
CA TYR A 607 14.35 -13.89 -28.46
C TYR A 607 15.26 -14.34 -29.59
N THR A 608 16.57 -14.15 -29.48
CA THR A 608 17.56 -14.54 -30.47
C THR A 608 17.70 -16.07 -30.59
N LYS A 609 17.73 -16.78 -29.47
CA LYS A 609 17.88 -18.24 -29.46
C LYS A 609 16.69 -18.98 -30.08
N ILE A 610 15.47 -18.49 -29.90
CA ILE A 610 14.26 -19.14 -30.47
C ILE A 610 14.09 -18.79 -31.96
N GLY A 611 14.51 -17.60 -32.39
CA GLY A 611 14.50 -17.21 -33.80
C GLY A 611 15.41 -18.06 -34.71
N LEU A 612 16.46 -18.66 -34.13
CA LEU A 612 17.38 -19.57 -34.87
C LEU A 612 16.79 -20.98 -35.10
N HIS A 613 15.67 -21.34 -34.51
CA HIS A 613 14.97 -22.62 -34.74
C HIS A 613 13.76 -22.52 -35.67
N HIS A 614 13.47 -21.36 -36.25
CA HIS A 614 12.49 -21.24 -37.32
C HIS A 614 13.18 -21.48 -38.65
N ASP A 615 13.04 -22.70 -39.17
CA ASP A 615 13.51 -23.17 -40.49
C ASP A 615 12.90 -22.30 -41.60
N PRO A 616 13.72 -21.68 -42.49
CA PRO A 616 13.22 -20.83 -43.58
C PRO A 616 12.53 -21.61 -44.72
N LYS A 617 12.24 -22.91 -44.55
CA LYS A 617 11.71 -23.78 -45.63
C LYS A 617 10.18 -23.83 -45.78
N SER A 618 9.40 -23.02 -45.05
CA SER A 618 7.94 -23.00 -45.24
C SER A 618 7.36 -21.86 -46.07
N ALA A 619 8.21 -21.04 -46.70
CA ALA A 619 7.80 -19.88 -47.52
C ALA A 619 8.01 -20.07 -49.03
N SER A 620 8.14 -21.30 -49.54
CA SER A 620 8.17 -21.55 -50.99
C SER A 620 7.05 -22.51 -51.40
N GLY A 621 5.92 -21.99 -51.80
CA GLY A 621 4.86 -22.79 -52.40
C GLY A 621 3.49 -22.13 -52.44
N ARG A 622 3.33 -21.05 -53.15
CA ARG A 622 2.10 -20.73 -53.90
C ARG A 622 2.45 -19.78 -55.04
N ASP A 623 2.64 -20.36 -56.20
CA ASP A 623 2.63 -19.67 -57.48
C ASP A 623 1.21 -19.19 -57.81
N PRO A 624 1.06 -18.06 -58.50
CA PRO A 624 -0.25 -17.49 -58.80
C PRO A 624 -0.87 -18.16 -60.03
N LYS A 625 -2.08 -18.60 -59.90
CA LYS A 625 -3.02 -18.68 -61.01
C LYS A 625 -4.35 -18.11 -60.62
#